data_792c2c275024a1eba583d6164125001f
#
_entry.id   792c2c275024a1eba583d6164125001f
#
_cell.length_a   1.000
_cell.length_b   1.000
_cell.length_c   1.000
_cell.angle_alpha   90.00
_cell.angle_beta   90.00
_cell.angle_gamma   90.00
#
_symmetry.space_group_name_H-M   'P 1'
#
loop_
_entity.id
_entity.type
_entity.pdbx_description
1 polymer ?
#
loop_
_entity_poly.entity_id
_entity_poly.type
_entity_poly.pdbx_seq_one_letter_code
_entity_poly.pdbx_strand_id
1 'polypeptide(L)'
;MSKKVCVIGAGPSGITAAKNLKDEGMDVVVYDLGTEVGGNWVFTEEVGHSSVFETTHIISSKTLSEYEDFPMPADYPDYPSHKHLASYFQNYAREFELYPLIQFKTLVKHCERLQDGKWNVTIEQNNSETSSVFDTLVVCNGHHWLPRMPQYPGRFDGEFIHSHEVKKFSRFADKRVLVIGGGNSACDVAVESSRVAASVDMSWRRGYWIAPKFMMGKPADVFSTKIHWLPRKLWQKLSALSLFVRNGKNTDYGLPNPDGPLGSHHPTINEDLFFTIRHGKIKPRTDIDSFNGKEVVFKDGSKVEYDIIVACTGYIISHPFFDKQFIDYSEGDVPLWLRMMHPEIENLYFIGLFQPLGCIWPGSELQSKIMARELAGKWKRPAS
;
A
#
# COMPACT_ATOMS: atom_id res chain seq x y z
N MET A 1 -11.27 16.51 31.87
CA MET A 1 -10.24 15.46 31.74
C MET A 1 -9.87 15.34 30.28
N SER A 2 -8.60 15.14 29.98
CA SER A 2 -8.12 14.85 28.62
C SER A 2 -8.73 13.54 28.12
N LYS A 3 -9.16 13.47 26.85
CA LYS A 3 -9.62 12.21 26.24
C LYS A 3 -8.45 11.25 26.09
N LYS A 4 -8.66 10.00 26.48
CA LYS A 4 -7.69 8.91 26.30
C LYS A 4 -7.92 8.23 24.96
N VAL A 5 -6.92 8.26 24.07
CA VAL A 5 -7.03 7.78 22.69
C VAL A 5 -6.05 6.63 22.45
N CYS A 6 -6.56 5.52 21.92
CA CYS A 6 -5.75 4.42 21.42
C CYS A 6 -5.54 4.57 19.92
N VAL A 7 -4.28 4.51 19.47
CA VAL A 7 -3.90 4.43 18.06
C VAL A 7 -3.29 3.05 17.79
N ILE A 8 -3.80 2.35 16.77
CA ILE A 8 -3.29 1.03 16.37
C ILE A 8 -2.39 1.18 15.15
N GLY A 9 -1.09 1.01 15.33
CA GLY A 9 -0.06 1.11 14.31
C GLY A 9 0.76 2.41 14.38
N ALA A 10 2.09 2.30 14.31
CA ALA A 10 3.07 3.39 14.25
C ALA A 10 3.67 3.57 12.84
N GLY A 11 2.92 3.19 11.81
CA GLY A 11 3.22 3.51 10.42
C GLY A 11 2.97 5.00 10.11
N PRO A 12 3.16 5.44 8.85
CA PRO A 12 2.98 6.83 8.44
C PRO A 12 1.65 7.45 8.91
N SER A 13 0.55 6.70 8.83
CA SER A 13 -0.78 7.18 9.26
C SER A 13 -0.89 7.31 10.77
N GLY A 14 -0.29 6.38 11.53
CA GLY A 14 -0.37 6.37 12.99
C GLY A 14 0.46 7.46 13.66
N ILE A 15 1.66 7.74 13.15
CA ILE A 15 2.50 8.80 13.72
C ILE A 15 1.90 10.20 13.50
N THR A 16 1.29 10.46 12.33
CA THR A 16 0.61 11.75 12.10
C THR A 16 -0.69 11.84 12.89
N ALA A 17 -1.40 10.72 13.12
CA ALA A 17 -2.55 10.69 14.03
C ALA A 17 -2.12 11.03 15.47
N ALA A 18 -1.08 10.36 15.97
CA ALA A 18 -0.56 10.59 17.32
C ALA A 18 -0.11 12.03 17.54
N LYS A 19 0.63 12.61 16.56
CA LYS A 19 1.08 14.01 16.59
C LYS A 19 -0.10 14.96 16.69
N ASN A 20 -1.08 14.88 15.80
CA ASN A 20 -2.19 15.81 15.78
C ASN A 20 -3.11 15.67 17.02
N LEU A 21 -3.27 14.46 17.57
CA LEU A 21 -3.99 14.23 18.82
C LEU A 21 -3.23 14.81 20.04
N LYS A 22 -1.91 14.62 20.10
CA LYS A 22 -1.02 15.22 21.11
C LYS A 22 -1.11 16.74 21.10
N ASP A 23 -1.07 17.36 19.91
CA ASP A 23 -1.16 18.82 19.75
C ASP A 23 -2.49 19.40 20.25
N GLU A 24 -3.57 18.61 20.18
CA GLU A 24 -4.88 18.97 20.74
C GLU A 24 -5.02 18.61 22.23
N GLY A 25 -3.94 18.19 22.90
CA GLY A 25 -3.87 17.94 24.34
C GLY A 25 -4.51 16.64 24.80
N MET A 26 -4.60 15.63 23.92
CA MET A 26 -5.16 14.32 24.26
C MET A 26 -4.11 13.40 24.89
N ASP A 27 -4.56 12.45 25.72
CA ASP A 27 -3.75 11.37 26.26
C ASP A 27 -3.68 10.24 25.24
N VAL A 28 -2.56 10.11 24.52
CA VAL A 28 -2.41 9.22 23.38
C VAL A 28 -1.52 8.03 23.73
N VAL A 29 -2.00 6.83 23.40
CA VAL A 29 -1.21 5.59 23.45
C VAL A 29 -1.24 4.96 22.07
N VAL A 30 -0.05 4.65 21.52
CA VAL A 30 0.10 3.98 20.24
C VAL A 30 0.60 2.55 20.46
N TYR A 31 -0.09 1.56 19.93
CA TYR A 31 0.36 0.17 19.93
C TYR A 31 0.87 -0.23 18.54
N ASP A 32 2.06 -0.79 18.48
CA ASP A 32 2.62 -1.28 17.22
C ASP A 32 3.27 -2.66 17.40
N LEU A 33 2.97 -3.55 16.43
CA LEU A 33 3.54 -4.91 16.41
C LEU A 33 5.03 -4.93 16.07
N GLY A 34 5.50 -3.93 15.33
CA GLY A 34 6.89 -3.79 14.90
C GLY A 34 7.84 -3.38 16.02
N THR A 35 9.08 -3.15 15.64
CA THR A 35 10.17 -2.75 16.53
C THR A 35 10.57 -1.29 16.35
N GLU A 36 10.03 -0.63 15.33
CA GLU A 36 10.42 0.72 14.95
C GLU A 36 9.27 1.43 14.20
N VAL A 37 9.31 2.76 14.20
CA VAL A 37 8.40 3.61 13.43
C VAL A 37 8.60 3.45 11.93
N GLY A 38 7.50 3.44 11.16
CA GLY A 38 7.53 3.43 9.69
C GLY A 38 6.64 2.36 9.05
N GLY A 39 6.13 1.41 9.83
CA GLY A 39 5.17 0.39 9.37
C GLY A 39 5.67 -0.36 8.14
N ASN A 40 4.91 -0.31 7.04
CA ASN A 40 5.26 -1.01 5.80
C ASN A 40 6.64 -0.63 5.20
N TRP A 41 7.18 0.54 5.52
CA TRP A 41 8.46 1.03 4.98
C TRP A 41 9.69 0.52 5.72
N VAL A 42 9.50 -0.13 6.87
CA VAL A 42 10.58 -0.79 7.61
C VAL A 42 10.86 -2.13 6.95
N PHE A 43 11.99 -2.22 6.24
CA PHE A 43 12.42 -3.46 5.59
C PHE A 43 12.89 -4.48 6.62
N THR A 44 12.42 -5.72 6.47
CA THR A 44 12.90 -6.88 7.22
C THR A 44 13.22 -8.01 6.23
N GLU A 45 14.26 -8.77 6.49
CA GLU A 45 14.59 -9.95 5.67
C GLU A 45 13.60 -11.08 5.89
N GLU A 46 13.05 -11.16 7.09
CA GLU A 46 12.00 -12.11 7.43
C GLU A 46 10.64 -11.61 6.92
N VAL A 47 9.79 -12.55 6.52
CA VAL A 47 8.42 -12.25 6.13
C VAL A 47 7.63 -11.86 7.36
N GLY A 48 7.09 -10.65 7.35
CA GLY A 48 6.35 -10.07 8.46
C GLY A 48 5.26 -9.12 7.98
N HIS A 49 5.02 -8.04 8.71
CA HIS A 49 4.00 -7.05 8.34
C HIS A 49 4.36 -6.25 7.08
N SER A 50 5.64 -5.92 6.90
CA SER A 50 6.11 -5.11 5.77
C SER A 50 6.07 -5.88 4.45
N SER A 51 5.57 -5.23 3.40
CA SER A 51 5.54 -5.77 2.02
C SER A 51 6.65 -5.24 1.12
N VAL A 52 7.55 -4.38 1.63
CA VAL A 52 8.67 -3.87 0.82
C VAL A 52 9.76 -4.92 0.65
N PHE A 53 10.44 -4.87 -0.49
CA PHE A 53 11.64 -5.64 -0.82
C PHE A 53 12.85 -4.72 -0.97
N GLU A 54 14.04 -5.29 -1.04
CA GLU A 54 15.33 -4.58 -0.97
C GLU A 54 15.49 -3.41 -1.97
N THR A 55 14.84 -3.48 -3.14
CA THR A 55 14.93 -2.45 -4.19
C THR A 55 13.71 -1.53 -4.23
N THR A 56 12.79 -1.62 -3.25
CA THR A 56 11.55 -0.83 -3.26
C THR A 56 11.83 0.66 -3.21
N HIS A 57 11.27 1.39 -4.16
CA HIS A 57 11.17 2.84 -4.20
C HIS A 57 9.71 3.27 -4.25
N ILE A 58 9.44 4.44 -3.71
CA ILE A 58 8.10 5.05 -3.84
C ILE A 58 7.74 5.28 -5.32
N ILE A 59 6.45 5.22 -5.63
CA ILE A 59 5.92 5.44 -6.99
C ILE A 59 5.41 6.87 -7.23
N SER A 60 5.32 7.69 -6.20
CA SER A 60 5.04 9.13 -6.25
C SER A 60 6.29 9.94 -5.93
N SER A 61 6.38 11.18 -6.40
CA SER A 61 7.53 12.03 -6.11
C SER A 61 7.60 12.45 -4.65
N LYS A 62 8.83 12.74 -4.15
CA LYS A 62 9.04 13.23 -2.78
C LYS A 62 8.21 14.47 -2.48
N THR A 63 8.15 15.41 -3.41
CA THR A 63 7.44 16.69 -3.27
C THR A 63 5.94 16.54 -3.05
N LEU A 64 5.31 15.49 -3.61
CA LEU A 64 3.89 15.20 -3.41
C LEU A 64 3.64 14.12 -2.36
N SER A 65 4.68 13.70 -1.66
CA SER A 65 4.64 12.63 -0.67
C SER A 65 5.13 13.05 0.71
N GLU A 66 5.58 14.27 0.90
CA GLU A 66 5.96 14.79 2.21
C GLU A 66 4.75 15.23 3.03
N TYR A 67 4.89 15.28 4.34
CA TYR A 67 3.93 15.93 5.21
C TYR A 67 4.03 17.45 5.05
N GLU A 68 2.92 18.16 5.25
CA GLU A 68 2.88 19.62 5.14
C GLU A 68 3.78 20.31 6.16
N ASP A 69 3.85 19.75 7.37
CA ASP A 69 4.61 20.30 8.49
C ASP A 69 6.03 19.71 8.63
N PHE A 70 6.41 18.76 7.76
CA PHE A 70 7.71 18.12 7.81
C PHE A 70 8.19 17.73 6.40
N PRO A 71 8.79 18.67 5.66
CA PRO A 71 9.27 18.40 4.30
C PRO A 71 10.40 17.37 4.28
N MET A 72 10.47 16.59 3.20
CA MET A 72 11.56 15.65 3.00
C MET A 72 12.90 16.37 2.78
N PRO A 73 14.04 15.81 3.24
CA PRO A 73 15.36 16.38 3.00
C PRO A 73 15.62 16.70 1.52
N ALA A 74 16.26 17.83 1.26
CA ALA A 74 16.51 18.30 -0.11
C ALA A 74 17.39 17.34 -0.92
N ASP A 75 18.31 16.63 -0.26
CA ASP A 75 19.23 15.65 -0.83
C ASP A 75 18.58 14.29 -1.14
N TYR A 76 17.34 14.05 -0.71
CA TYR A 76 16.61 12.84 -1.11
C TYR A 76 16.33 12.85 -2.62
N PRO A 77 16.44 11.68 -3.29
CA PRO A 77 16.10 11.58 -4.71
C PRO A 77 14.62 11.88 -4.96
N ASP A 78 14.25 12.18 -6.21
CA ASP A 78 12.86 12.45 -6.60
C ASP A 78 11.90 11.32 -6.21
N TYR A 79 12.37 10.08 -6.24
CA TYR A 79 11.63 8.88 -5.81
C TYR A 79 12.45 8.16 -4.72
N PRO A 80 12.27 8.52 -3.44
CA PRO A 80 13.01 7.91 -2.34
C PRO A 80 12.81 6.41 -2.22
N SER A 81 13.87 5.70 -1.81
CA SER A 81 13.81 4.28 -1.46
C SER A 81 13.10 4.06 -0.12
N HIS A 82 12.72 2.80 0.15
CA HIS A 82 12.16 2.42 1.46
C HIS A 82 13.07 2.84 2.64
N LYS A 83 14.40 2.86 2.46
CA LYS A 83 15.38 3.29 3.50
C LYS A 83 15.23 4.77 3.82
N HIS A 84 15.13 5.62 2.78
CA HIS A 84 14.88 7.05 2.96
C HIS A 84 13.56 7.30 3.66
N LEU A 85 12.51 6.56 3.27
CA LEU A 85 11.18 6.73 3.84
C LEU A 85 11.12 6.26 5.30
N ALA A 86 11.72 5.12 5.64
CA ALA A 86 11.83 4.68 7.03
C ALA A 86 12.53 5.75 7.89
N SER A 87 13.68 6.27 7.42
CA SER A 87 14.40 7.35 8.11
C SER A 87 13.56 8.63 8.23
N TYR A 88 12.80 9.00 7.20
CA TYR A 88 11.92 10.15 7.21
C TYR A 88 10.85 10.05 8.28
N PHE A 89 10.15 8.91 8.37
CA PHE A 89 9.11 8.71 9.39
C PHE A 89 9.67 8.60 10.81
N GLN A 90 10.85 7.99 10.97
CA GLN A 90 11.54 7.96 12.25
C GLN A 90 11.97 9.35 12.71
N ASN A 91 12.47 10.18 11.79
CA ASN A 91 12.83 11.56 12.08
C ASN A 91 11.61 12.42 12.43
N TYR A 92 10.49 12.22 11.73
CA TYR A 92 9.19 12.82 12.09
C TYR A 92 8.80 12.47 13.53
N ALA A 93 8.87 11.18 13.87
CA ALA A 93 8.52 10.75 15.22
C ALA A 93 9.46 11.29 16.32
N ARG A 94 10.75 11.51 16.00
CA ARG A 94 11.70 12.15 16.92
C ARG A 94 11.43 13.64 17.07
N GLU A 95 11.27 14.36 15.95
CA GLU A 95 11.01 15.81 15.93
C GLU A 95 9.78 16.18 16.77
N PHE A 96 8.71 15.41 16.61
CA PHE A 96 7.46 15.64 17.35
C PHE A 96 7.35 14.87 18.68
N GLU A 97 8.46 14.28 19.16
CA GLU A 97 8.55 13.57 20.45
C GLU A 97 7.44 12.50 20.61
N LEU A 98 7.26 11.65 19.61
CA LEU A 98 6.18 10.65 19.61
C LEU A 98 6.61 9.31 20.20
N TYR A 99 7.91 8.99 20.25
CA TYR A 99 8.41 7.72 20.78
C TYR A 99 7.91 7.37 22.18
N PRO A 100 7.81 8.32 23.14
CA PRO A 100 7.26 8.02 24.47
C PRO A 100 5.80 7.57 24.48
N LEU A 101 5.05 7.85 23.39
CA LEU A 101 3.66 7.46 23.25
C LEU A 101 3.50 6.05 22.66
N ILE A 102 4.58 5.46 22.10
CA ILE A 102 4.53 4.24 21.30
C ILE A 102 4.99 3.04 22.11
N GLN A 103 4.18 2.02 22.17
CA GLN A 103 4.52 0.71 22.72
C GLN A 103 4.75 -0.27 21.56
N PHE A 104 6.02 -0.54 21.28
CA PHE A 104 6.44 -1.51 20.27
C PHE A 104 6.30 -2.95 20.74
N LYS A 105 6.39 -3.91 19.79
CA LYS A 105 6.23 -5.36 20.04
C LYS A 105 4.94 -5.67 20.79
N THR A 106 3.89 -4.93 20.46
CA THR A 106 2.59 -5.00 21.13
C THR A 106 1.51 -5.36 20.13
N LEU A 107 0.98 -6.56 20.23
CA LEU A 107 -0.12 -7.03 19.39
C LEU A 107 -1.44 -6.59 20.00
N VAL A 108 -2.24 -5.83 19.27
CA VAL A 108 -3.65 -5.60 19.61
C VAL A 108 -4.44 -6.84 19.20
N LYS A 109 -4.97 -7.57 20.19
CA LYS A 109 -5.71 -8.82 19.99
C LYS A 109 -7.19 -8.61 19.81
N HIS A 110 -7.78 -7.72 20.60
CA HIS A 110 -9.21 -7.50 20.57
C HIS A 110 -9.58 -6.07 20.95
N CYS A 111 -10.57 -5.50 20.24
CA CYS A 111 -11.17 -4.20 20.52
C CYS A 111 -12.68 -4.35 20.63
N GLU A 112 -13.20 -4.12 21.84
CA GLU A 112 -14.62 -4.22 22.16
C GLU A 112 -15.19 -2.85 22.51
N ARG A 113 -16.38 -2.54 21.96
CA ARG A 113 -17.10 -1.33 22.33
C ARG A 113 -17.97 -1.59 23.56
N LEU A 114 -17.71 -0.86 24.64
CA LEU A 114 -18.43 -0.96 25.89
C LEU A 114 -19.80 -0.27 25.82
N GLN A 115 -20.68 -0.57 26.79
CA GLN A 115 -22.03 0.03 26.87
C GLN A 115 -22.02 1.55 27.06
N ASP A 116 -20.99 2.10 27.71
CA ASP A 116 -20.78 3.55 27.86
C ASP A 116 -20.19 4.23 26.61
N GLY A 117 -20.00 3.46 25.53
CA GLY A 117 -19.47 3.90 24.25
C GLY A 117 -17.94 3.97 24.17
N LYS A 118 -17.22 3.65 25.25
CA LYS A 118 -15.75 3.55 25.25
C LYS A 118 -15.27 2.26 24.63
N TRP A 119 -13.95 2.12 24.49
CA TRP A 119 -13.28 0.97 23.90
C TRP A 119 -12.45 0.24 24.94
N ASN A 120 -12.70 -1.04 25.13
CA ASN A 120 -11.81 -1.95 25.86
C ASN A 120 -10.85 -2.57 24.83
N VAL A 121 -9.55 -2.26 24.95
CA VAL A 121 -8.51 -2.73 24.04
C VAL A 121 -7.64 -3.74 24.77
N THR A 122 -7.65 -4.98 24.30
CA THR A 122 -6.80 -6.07 24.80
C THR A 122 -5.56 -6.20 23.93
N ILE A 123 -4.41 -6.15 24.56
CA ILE A 123 -3.11 -6.28 23.94
C ILE A 123 -2.36 -7.49 24.48
N GLU A 124 -1.43 -8.01 23.65
CA GLU A 124 -0.42 -8.98 24.06
C GLU A 124 0.96 -8.37 23.91
N GLN A 125 1.74 -8.36 24.98
CA GLN A 125 3.14 -7.95 24.99
C GLN A 125 3.93 -8.89 25.90
N ASN A 126 5.08 -9.40 25.43
CA ASN A 126 5.92 -10.36 26.19
C ASN A 126 5.15 -11.59 26.69
N ASN A 127 4.25 -12.16 25.88
CA ASN A 127 3.36 -13.28 26.21
C ASN A 127 2.41 -12.99 27.41
N SER A 128 2.15 -11.73 27.71
CA SER A 128 1.20 -11.32 28.74
C SER A 128 0.09 -10.49 28.12
N GLU A 129 -1.15 -10.84 28.43
CA GLU A 129 -2.33 -10.09 27.99
C GLU A 129 -2.74 -9.06 29.05
N THR A 130 -3.04 -7.86 28.60
CA THR A 130 -3.59 -6.78 29.42
C THR A 130 -4.68 -6.04 28.66
N SER A 131 -5.61 -5.44 29.40
CA SER A 131 -6.67 -4.63 28.78
C SER A 131 -6.67 -3.22 29.36
N SER A 132 -7.02 -2.25 28.52
CA SER A 132 -7.15 -0.86 28.91
C SER A 132 -8.35 -0.21 28.24
N VAL A 133 -8.96 0.75 28.92
CA VAL A 133 -10.14 1.46 28.42
C VAL A 133 -9.75 2.82 27.84
N PHE A 134 -10.29 3.13 26.66
CA PHE A 134 -10.05 4.35 25.89
C PHE A 134 -11.37 5.03 25.51
N ASP A 135 -11.36 6.36 25.42
CA ASP A 135 -12.51 7.14 24.96
C ASP A 135 -12.67 7.08 23.43
N THR A 136 -11.58 6.86 22.71
CA THR A 136 -11.54 6.85 21.23
C THR A 136 -10.58 5.78 20.71
N LEU A 137 -10.94 5.14 19.61
CA LEU A 137 -10.10 4.19 18.88
C LEU A 137 -9.78 4.71 17.49
N VAL A 138 -8.48 4.73 17.14
CA VAL A 138 -7.95 5.15 15.84
C VAL A 138 -7.18 4.00 15.20
N VAL A 139 -7.70 3.48 14.10
CA VAL A 139 -7.14 2.34 13.38
C VAL A 139 -6.21 2.83 12.28
N CYS A 140 -4.92 2.53 12.43
CA CYS A 140 -3.84 2.90 11.49
C CYS A 140 -2.98 1.68 11.09
N ASN A 141 -3.55 0.48 11.14
CA ASN A 141 -2.83 -0.79 10.95
C ASN A 141 -2.41 -1.07 9.50
N GLY A 142 -2.74 -0.18 8.55
CA GLY A 142 -2.45 -0.37 7.13
C GLY A 142 -3.30 -1.47 6.48
N HIS A 143 -3.18 -1.60 5.14
CA HIS A 143 -3.98 -2.55 4.37
C HIS A 143 -3.16 -3.32 3.30
N HIS A 144 -1.82 -3.30 3.38
CA HIS A 144 -0.92 -4.01 2.45
C HIS A 144 -0.09 -5.09 3.16
N TRP A 145 -0.71 -5.90 4.03
CA TRP A 145 0.01 -6.91 4.81
C TRP A 145 -0.64 -8.30 4.81
N LEU A 146 -1.95 -8.43 4.47
CA LEU A 146 -2.60 -9.72 4.30
C LEU A 146 -2.70 -10.07 2.81
N PRO A 147 -1.89 -11.01 2.27
CA PRO A 147 -1.87 -11.37 0.86
C PRO A 147 -3.19 -11.91 0.34
N ARG A 148 -3.58 -11.49 -0.87
CA ARG A 148 -4.68 -12.10 -1.62
C ARG A 148 -4.11 -13.13 -2.60
N MET A 149 -4.12 -14.40 -2.22
CA MET A 149 -3.66 -15.48 -3.10
C MET A 149 -4.71 -15.85 -4.13
N PRO A 150 -4.37 -15.93 -5.43
CA PRO A 150 -5.28 -16.41 -6.46
C PRO A 150 -5.39 -17.93 -6.41
N GLN A 151 -6.53 -18.44 -6.89
CA GLN A 151 -6.77 -19.88 -7.01
C GLN A 151 -6.94 -20.24 -8.48
N TYR A 152 -6.30 -21.33 -8.90
CA TYR A 152 -6.40 -21.88 -10.24
C TYR A 152 -6.68 -23.39 -10.17
N PRO A 153 -7.35 -24.00 -11.16
CA PRO A 153 -7.53 -25.44 -11.24
C PRO A 153 -6.19 -26.17 -11.26
N GLY A 154 -6.14 -27.37 -10.67
CA GLY A 154 -4.94 -28.20 -10.63
C GLY A 154 -4.01 -27.87 -9.47
N ARG A 155 -2.80 -28.42 -9.52
CA ARG A 155 -1.77 -28.23 -8.49
C ARG A 155 -0.46 -27.81 -9.14
N PHE A 156 0.17 -26.80 -8.57
CA PHE A 156 1.53 -26.40 -8.89
C PHE A 156 2.52 -27.05 -7.92
N ASP A 157 3.50 -27.80 -8.44
CA ASP A 157 4.49 -28.51 -7.63
C ASP A 157 5.80 -27.74 -7.44
N GLY A 158 5.89 -26.50 -7.96
CA GLY A 158 6.95 -25.55 -7.67
C GLY A 158 6.63 -24.66 -6.47
N GLU A 159 7.40 -23.60 -6.31
CA GLU A 159 7.19 -22.62 -5.25
C GLU A 159 6.13 -21.60 -5.70
N PHE A 160 5.02 -21.48 -4.97
CA PHE A 160 3.95 -20.51 -5.25
C PHE A 160 3.83 -19.54 -4.07
N ILE A 161 4.33 -18.32 -4.27
CA ILE A 161 4.44 -17.29 -3.23
C ILE A 161 3.68 -16.02 -3.62
N HIS A 162 3.38 -15.18 -2.64
CA HIS A 162 2.92 -13.81 -2.88
C HIS A 162 4.09 -12.82 -2.95
N SER A 163 3.93 -11.69 -3.65
CA SER A 163 4.94 -10.62 -3.69
C SER A 163 5.32 -10.07 -2.30
N HIS A 164 4.46 -10.24 -1.31
CA HIS A 164 4.73 -9.92 0.10
C HIS A 164 5.91 -10.71 0.69
N GLU A 165 6.11 -11.93 0.20
CA GLU A 165 7.18 -12.84 0.64
C GLU A 165 8.51 -12.58 -0.09
N VAL A 166 8.49 -11.76 -1.15
CA VAL A 166 9.69 -11.36 -1.87
C VAL A 166 10.40 -10.29 -1.05
N LYS A 167 11.57 -10.66 -0.51
CA LYS A 167 12.44 -9.72 0.24
C LYS A 167 13.72 -9.41 -0.52
N LYS A 168 14.33 -10.42 -1.10
CA LYS A 168 15.56 -10.33 -1.91
C LYS A 168 15.39 -11.03 -3.24
N PHE A 169 15.88 -10.42 -4.31
CA PHE A 169 15.77 -10.98 -5.66
C PHE A 169 16.78 -12.10 -5.94
N SER A 170 17.84 -12.22 -5.15
CA SER A 170 18.79 -13.34 -5.25
C SER A 170 18.13 -14.73 -5.16
N ARG A 171 16.96 -14.84 -4.53
CA ARG A 171 16.17 -16.10 -4.50
C ARG A 171 15.74 -16.59 -5.87
N PHE A 172 15.67 -15.72 -6.87
CA PHE A 172 15.25 -16.04 -8.24
C PHE A 172 16.42 -16.37 -9.17
N ALA A 173 17.68 -16.35 -8.66
CA ALA A 173 18.86 -16.66 -9.47
C ALA A 173 18.72 -18.03 -10.15
N ASP A 174 18.93 -18.03 -11.47
CA ASP A 174 18.87 -19.22 -12.34
C ASP A 174 17.51 -19.97 -12.33
N LYS A 175 16.42 -19.32 -11.88
CA LYS A 175 15.07 -19.90 -11.86
C LYS A 175 14.23 -19.42 -13.04
N ARG A 176 13.27 -20.26 -13.46
CA ARG A 176 12.18 -19.88 -14.37
C ARG A 176 11.05 -19.31 -13.52
N VAL A 177 10.78 -18.03 -13.68
CA VAL A 177 9.85 -17.28 -12.82
C VAL A 177 8.62 -16.85 -13.62
N LEU A 178 7.43 -17.09 -13.07
CA LEU A 178 6.18 -16.52 -13.56
C LEU A 178 5.67 -15.48 -12.56
N VAL A 179 5.43 -14.26 -13.03
CA VAL A 179 4.81 -13.20 -12.24
C VAL A 179 3.35 -13.03 -12.65
N ILE A 180 2.42 -13.13 -11.70
CA ILE A 180 0.98 -12.98 -11.92
C ILE A 180 0.53 -11.58 -11.50
N GLY A 181 0.00 -10.79 -12.43
CA GLY A 181 -0.54 -9.45 -12.18
C GLY A 181 0.06 -8.40 -13.09
N GLY A 182 -0.52 -7.20 -13.08
CA GLY A 182 -0.10 -6.05 -13.92
C GLY A 182 -0.04 -4.73 -13.15
N GLY A 183 -0.14 -4.77 -11.81
CA GLY A 183 0.02 -3.60 -10.95
C GLY A 183 1.49 -3.27 -10.66
N ASN A 184 1.73 -2.24 -9.85
CA ASN A 184 3.08 -1.76 -9.53
C ASN A 184 3.99 -2.89 -9.02
N SER A 185 3.57 -3.66 -8.01
CA SER A 185 4.36 -4.77 -7.48
C SER A 185 4.70 -5.83 -8.54
N ALA A 186 3.77 -6.12 -9.45
CA ALA A 186 4.01 -7.11 -10.50
C ALA A 186 5.07 -6.62 -11.49
N CYS A 187 4.99 -5.35 -11.90
CA CYS A 187 5.97 -4.77 -12.82
C CYS A 187 7.36 -4.70 -12.16
N ASP A 188 7.45 -4.26 -10.91
CA ASP A 188 8.72 -4.17 -10.20
C ASP A 188 9.33 -5.55 -9.97
N VAL A 189 8.53 -6.53 -9.50
CA VAL A 189 8.98 -7.91 -9.30
C VAL A 189 9.46 -8.53 -10.62
N ALA A 190 8.73 -8.34 -11.73
CA ALA A 190 9.13 -8.89 -13.01
C ALA A 190 10.43 -8.26 -13.52
N VAL A 191 10.56 -6.93 -13.45
CA VAL A 191 11.76 -6.21 -13.89
C VAL A 191 12.97 -6.60 -13.05
N GLU A 192 12.87 -6.59 -11.73
CA GLU A 192 13.98 -6.94 -10.85
C GLU A 192 14.36 -8.42 -10.97
N SER A 193 13.38 -9.33 -11.03
CA SER A 193 13.65 -10.75 -11.25
C SER A 193 14.36 -11.01 -12.56
N SER A 194 14.04 -10.25 -13.63
CA SER A 194 14.66 -10.42 -14.96
C SER A 194 16.17 -10.12 -15.00
N ARG A 195 16.72 -9.54 -13.94
CA ARG A 195 18.16 -9.24 -13.81
C ARG A 195 18.97 -10.45 -13.35
N VAL A 196 18.32 -11.41 -12.70
CA VAL A 196 18.98 -12.56 -12.04
C VAL A 196 18.41 -13.92 -12.42
N ALA A 197 17.15 -13.99 -12.83
CA ALA A 197 16.46 -15.24 -13.19
C ALA A 197 16.93 -15.79 -14.55
N ALA A 198 16.80 -17.09 -14.74
CA ALA A 198 17.03 -17.73 -16.03
C ALA A 198 16.03 -17.28 -17.10
N SER A 199 14.75 -17.12 -16.68
CA SER A 199 13.69 -16.55 -17.52
C SER A 199 12.59 -15.95 -16.65
N VAL A 200 11.93 -14.90 -17.14
CA VAL A 200 10.77 -14.29 -16.50
C VAL A 200 9.63 -14.17 -17.50
N ASP A 201 8.48 -14.74 -17.13
CA ASP A 201 7.24 -14.55 -17.84
C ASP A 201 6.27 -13.77 -16.96
N MET A 202 5.34 -13.03 -17.57
CA MET A 202 4.37 -12.18 -16.86
C MET A 202 2.96 -12.40 -17.39
N SER A 203 2.05 -12.89 -16.52
CA SER A 203 0.66 -13.18 -16.89
C SER A 203 -0.28 -12.06 -16.44
N TRP A 204 -1.04 -11.50 -17.39
CA TRP A 204 -2.02 -10.44 -17.15
C TRP A 204 -3.43 -10.91 -17.51
N ARG A 205 -4.34 -10.80 -16.55
CA ARG A 205 -5.77 -11.07 -16.78
C ARG A 205 -6.49 -9.91 -17.46
N ARG A 206 -6.10 -8.66 -17.16
CA ARG A 206 -6.67 -7.42 -17.70
C ARG A 206 -5.59 -6.39 -17.98
N GLY A 207 -5.92 -5.37 -18.78
CA GLY A 207 -4.99 -4.32 -19.15
C GLY A 207 -4.91 -3.19 -18.11
N TYR A 208 -3.74 -2.57 -18.04
CA TYR A 208 -3.44 -1.46 -17.16
C TYR A 208 -2.84 -0.29 -17.92
N TRP A 209 -3.11 0.92 -17.46
CA TRP A 209 -2.36 2.10 -17.89
C TRP A 209 -0.98 2.07 -17.22
N ILE A 210 0.07 2.06 -18.03
CA ILE A 210 1.45 2.14 -17.55
C ILE A 210 1.96 3.54 -17.82
N ALA A 211 2.27 4.27 -16.75
CA ALA A 211 2.79 5.61 -16.80
C ALA A 211 4.27 5.64 -16.39
N PRO A 212 5.06 6.55 -16.98
CA PRO A 212 6.45 6.73 -16.60
C PRO A 212 6.58 7.49 -15.30
N LYS A 213 7.73 7.38 -14.65
CA LYS A 213 8.10 8.20 -13.48
C LYS A 213 8.41 9.64 -13.87
N PHE A 214 8.98 9.86 -15.07
CA PHE A 214 9.40 11.18 -15.53
C PHE A 214 8.71 11.58 -16.84
N MET A 215 8.31 12.85 -16.89
CA MET A 215 7.84 13.53 -18.10
C MET A 215 8.57 14.86 -18.26
N MET A 216 9.19 15.08 -19.44
CA MET A 216 9.94 16.29 -19.77
C MET A 216 11.00 16.65 -18.70
N GLY A 217 11.70 15.63 -18.16
CA GLY A 217 12.75 15.79 -17.14
C GLY A 217 12.26 16.12 -15.73
N LYS A 218 10.95 16.01 -15.47
CA LYS A 218 10.36 16.24 -14.14
C LYS A 218 9.53 15.04 -13.72
N PRO A 219 9.33 14.80 -12.42
CA PRO A 219 8.39 13.81 -11.94
C PRO A 219 7.02 13.98 -12.59
N ALA A 220 6.45 12.86 -13.08
CA ALA A 220 5.22 12.89 -13.86
C ALA A 220 4.00 13.37 -13.07
N ASP A 221 3.95 13.08 -11.78
CA ASP A 221 2.91 13.54 -10.87
C ASP A 221 3.00 15.07 -10.63
N VAL A 222 4.21 15.63 -10.44
CA VAL A 222 4.43 17.09 -10.36
C VAL A 222 4.06 17.76 -11.67
N PHE A 223 4.37 17.15 -12.83
CA PHE A 223 3.91 17.67 -14.10
C PHE A 223 2.38 17.68 -14.20
N SER A 224 1.73 16.61 -13.73
CA SER A 224 0.27 16.48 -13.74
C SER A 224 -0.43 17.56 -12.91
N THR A 225 0.16 18.04 -11.81
CA THR A 225 -0.44 19.11 -11.00
C THR A 225 -0.61 20.43 -11.79
N LYS A 226 0.24 20.68 -12.77
CA LYS A 226 0.17 21.90 -13.59
C LYS A 226 -1.02 21.93 -14.55
N ILE A 227 -1.61 20.78 -14.84
CA ILE A 227 -2.73 20.63 -15.77
C ILE A 227 -4.03 20.17 -15.09
N HIS A 228 -4.06 20.09 -13.76
CA HIS A 228 -5.23 19.63 -13.01
C HIS A 228 -6.46 20.57 -13.11
N TRP A 229 -6.26 21.82 -13.53
CA TRP A 229 -7.32 22.81 -13.81
C TRP A 229 -8.16 22.44 -15.05
N LEU A 230 -7.67 21.55 -15.90
CA LEU A 230 -8.42 21.07 -17.06
C LEU A 230 -9.65 20.24 -16.66
N PRO A 231 -10.77 20.34 -17.39
CA PRO A 231 -11.88 19.42 -17.21
C PRO A 231 -11.43 17.97 -17.25
N ARG A 232 -11.91 17.14 -16.32
CA ARG A 232 -11.46 15.73 -16.13
C ARG A 232 -11.41 14.93 -17.44
N LYS A 233 -12.44 15.05 -18.30
CA LYS A 233 -12.48 14.33 -19.59
C LYS A 233 -11.38 14.79 -20.56
N LEU A 234 -11.05 16.07 -20.56
CA LEU A 234 -9.99 16.63 -21.40
C LEU A 234 -8.62 16.20 -20.88
N TRP A 235 -8.40 16.30 -19.58
CA TRP A 235 -7.20 15.80 -18.90
C TRP A 235 -6.95 14.33 -19.23
N GLN A 236 -7.98 13.47 -19.12
CA GLN A 236 -7.88 12.04 -19.44
C GLN A 236 -7.45 11.79 -20.88
N LYS A 237 -8.07 12.50 -21.85
CA LYS A 237 -7.74 12.36 -23.27
C LYS A 237 -6.32 12.79 -23.59
N LEU A 238 -5.89 13.95 -23.08
CA LEU A 238 -4.54 14.49 -23.32
C LEU A 238 -3.48 13.61 -22.67
N SER A 239 -3.70 13.15 -21.47
CA SER A 239 -2.78 12.25 -20.78
C SER A 239 -2.71 10.89 -21.46
N ALA A 240 -3.83 10.32 -21.90
CA ALA A 240 -3.84 9.07 -22.66
C ALA A 240 -3.13 9.22 -24.02
N LEU A 241 -3.33 10.34 -24.71
CA LEU A 241 -2.60 10.64 -25.96
C LEU A 241 -1.09 10.77 -25.71
N SER A 242 -0.69 11.44 -24.63
CA SER A 242 0.73 11.56 -24.26
C SER A 242 1.36 10.19 -23.99
N LEU A 243 0.67 9.30 -23.26
CA LEU A 243 1.13 7.93 -23.03
C LEU A 243 1.21 7.13 -24.33
N PHE A 244 0.21 7.28 -25.21
CA PHE A 244 0.22 6.63 -26.51
C PHE A 244 1.39 7.09 -27.40
N VAL A 245 1.65 8.38 -27.46
CA VAL A 245 2.79 8.94 -28.24
C VAL A 245 4.12 8.43 -27.71
N ARG A 246 4.24 8.27 -26.37
CA ARG A 246 5.46 7.76 -25.75
C ARG A 246 5.65 6.26 -25.92
N ASN A 247 4.62 5.48 -25.66
CA ASN A 247 4.72 4.03 -25.45
C ASN A 247 4.11 3.21 -26.60
N GLY A 248 3.23 3.78 -27.45
CA GLY A 248 2.38 3.00 -28.34
C GLY A 248 1.22 2.33 -27.60
N LYS A 249 0.73 1.22 -28.14
CA LYS A 249 -0.32 0.40 -27.51
C LYS A 249 0.32 -0.70 -26.69
N ASN A 250 -0.35 -1.12 -25.61
CA ASN A 250 0.09 -2.27 -24.81
C ASN A 250 0.19 -3.55 -25.67
N THR A 251 -0.71 -3.71 -26.66
CA THR A 251 -0.68 -4.84 -27.60
C THR A 251 0.59 -4.92 -28.44
N ASP A 252 1.29 -3.81 -28.65
CA ASP A 252 2.58 -3.79 -29.34
C ASP A 252 3.67 -4.51 -28.51
N TYR A 253 3.42 -4.73 -27.22
CA TYR A 253 4.29 -5.44 -26.27
C TYR A 253 3.73 -6.81 -25.87
N GLY A 254 2.65 -7.28 -26.50
CA GLY A 254 2.00 -8.53 -26.14
C GLY A 254 1.14 -8.46 -24.85
N LEU A 255 0.84 -7.26 -24.37
CA LEU A 255 0.03 -7.02 -23.17
C LEU A 255 -1.38 -6.56 -23.56
N PRO A 256 -2.43 -6.87 -22.75
CA PRO A 256 -3.78 -6.39 -23.03
C PRO A 256 -3.86 -4.86 -22.91
N ASN A 257 -4.67 -4.24 -23.78
CA ASN A 257 -4.92 -2.80 -23.68
C ASN A 257 -5.72 -2.47 -22.41
N PRO A 258 -5.57 -1.26 -21.84
CA PRO A 258 -6.35 -0.82 -20.69
C PRO A 258 -7.85 -0.96 -20.92
N ASP A 259 -8.57 -1.48 -19.93
CA ASP A 259 -10.01 -1.78 -19.98
C ASP A 259 -10.90 -0.60 -19.56
N GLY A 260 -10.34 0.59 -19.33
CA GLY A 260 -11.08 1.79 -18.94
C GLY A 260 -10.29 3.08 -19.18
N PRO A 261 -10.92 4.24 -19.00
CA PRO A 261 -10.24 5.53 -19.16
C PRO A 261 -9.12 5.71 -18.11
N LEU A 262 -8.12 6.52 -18.43
CA LEU A 262 -7.04 6.84 -17.50
C LEU A 262 -7.60 7.42 -16.18
N GLY A 263 -7.15 6.88 -15.04
CA GLY A 263 -7.64 7.27 -13.70
C GLY A 263 -8.95 6.59 -13.29
N SER A 264 -9.46 5.58 -14.02
CA SER A 264 -10.52 4.69 -13.53
C SER A 264 -10.02 3.68 -12.53
N HIS A 265 -8.75 3.33 -12.62
CA HIS A 265 -8.03 2.44 -11.70
C HIS A 265 -6.73 3.11 -11.26
N HIS A 266 -6.13 2.60 -10.19
CA HIS A 266 -4.80 3.07 -9.78
C HIS A 266 -3.80 2.83 -10.92
N PRO A 267 -3.05 3.84 -11.37
CA PRO A 267 -2.10 3.68 -12.46
C PRO A 267 -0.93 2.80 -12.03
N THR A 268 -0.40 2.04 -12.98
CA THR A 268 0.87 1.36 -12.82
C THR A 268 1.99 2.31 -13.24
N ILE A 269 2.88 2.62 -12.31
CA ILE A 269 4.02 3.52 -12.54
C ILE A 269 5.28 2.67 -12.67
N ASN A 270 5.74 2.46 -13.90
CA ASN A 270 6.97 1.71 -14.14
C ASN A 270 7.65 2.22 -15.41
N GLU A 271 8.92 2.53 -15.33
CA GLU A 271 9.73 3.06 -16.44
C GLU A 271 10.31 1.94 -17.31
N ASP A 272 10.66 0.80 -16.69
CA ASP A 272 11.52 -0.22 -17.29
C ASP A 272 10.77 -1.38 -17.95
N LEU A 273 9.47 -1.58 -17.63
CA LEU A 273 8.75 -2.78 -18.07
C LEU A 273 8.73 -2.93 -19.59
N PHE A 274 8.33 -1.90 -20.32
CA PHE A 274 8.24 -1.97 -21.79
C PHE A 274 9.60 -2.18 -22.43
N PHE A 275 10.62 -1.51 -21.91
CA PHE A 275 12.00 -1.69 -22.33
C PHE A 275 12.46 -3.14 -22.09
N THR A 276 12.22 -3.69 -20.92
CA THR A 276 12.63 -5.04 -20.53
C THR A 276 11.92 -6.11 -21.37
N ILE A 277 10.63 -5.90 -21.69
CA ILE A 277 9.88 -6.77 -22.62
C ILE A 277 10.50 -6.72 -24.02
N ARG A 278 10.79 -5.51 -24.57
CA ARG A 278 11.38 -5.35 -25.91
C ARG A 278 12.79 -5.93 -26.01
N HIS A 279 13.51 -5.99 -24.92
CA HIS A 279 14.82 -6.65 -24.85
C HIS A 279 14.71 -8.20 -24.67
N GLY A 280 13.48 -8.74 -24.66
CA GLY A 280 13.24 -10.18 -24.53
C GLY A 280 13.55 -10.76 -23.15
N LYS A 281 13.73 -9.90 -22.12
CA LYS A 281 14.01 -10.32 -20.73
C LYS A 281 12.75 -10.72 -19.98
N ILE A 282 11.60 -10.18 -20.36
CA ILE A 282 10.28 -10.54 -19.84
C ILE A 282 9.40 -10.95 -21.00
N LYS A 283 8.75 -12.10 -20.92
CA LYS A 283 7.80 -12.60 -21.91
C LYS A 283 6.37 -12.46 -21.41
N PRO A 284 5.51 -11.64 -22.05
CA PRO A 284 4.10 -11.57 -21.74
C PRO A 284 3.38 -12.89 -22.03
N ARG A 285 2.43 -13.25 -21.15
CA ARG A 285 1.55 -14.42 -21.26
C ARG A 285 0.11 -13.99 -21.08
N THR A 286 -0.80 -14.76 -21.64
CA THR A 286 -2.22 -14.65 -21.37
C THR A 286 -2.55 -15.06 -19.93
N ASP A 287 -3.81 -14.98 -19.53
CA ASP A 287 -4.26 -15.43 -18.22
C ASP A 287 -4.04 -16.96 -18.05
N ILE A 288 -3.85 -17.40 -16.83
CA ILE A 288 -3.67 -18.79 -16.47
C ILE A 288 -5.00 -19.53 -16.56
N ASP A 289 -4.99 -20.72 -17.14
CA ASP A 289 -6.11 -21.66 -17.15
C ASP A 289 -6.01 -22.66 -15.99
N SER A 290 -4.89 -23.35 -15.90
CA SER A 290 -4.70 -24.41 -14.90
C SER A 290 -3.22 -24.73 -14.64
N PHE A 291 -2.97 -25.50 -13.58
CA PHE A 291 -1.67 -26.03 -13.22
C PHE A 291 -1.62 -27.56 -13.42
N ASN A 292 -0.48 -28.07 -13.89
CA ASN A 292 -0.20 -29.50 -13.99
C ASN A 292 1.25 -29.79 -13.59
N GLY A 293 1.49 -30.08 -12.32
CA GLY A 293 2.85 -30.20 -11.78
C GLY A 293 3.60 -28.86 -11.85
N LYS A 294 4.75 -28.80 -12.49
CA LYS A 294 5.48 -27.55 -12.75
C LYS A 294 5.01 -26.81 -14.00
N GLU A 295 4.16 -27.44 -14.81
CA GLU A 295 3.62 -26.85 -16.04
C GLU A 295 2.44 -25.95 -15.72
N VAL A 296 2.47 -24.71 -16.25
CA VAL A 296 1.35 -23.77 -16.27
C VAL A 296 0.72 -23.78 -17.64
N VAL A 297 -0.57 -24.04 -17.70
CA VAL A 297 -1.40 -23.96 -18.91
C VAL A 297 -2.04 -22.58 -18.97
N PHE A 298 -1.85 -21.88 -20.08
CA PHE A 298 -2.44 -20.56 -20.31
C PHE A 298 -3.71 -20.65 -21.15
N LYS A 299 -4.57 -19.62 -21.11
CA LYS A 299 -5.83 -19.59 -21.87
C LYS A 299 -5.68 -19.62 -23.39
N ASP A 300 -4.51 -19.32 -23.92
CA ASP A 300 -4.17 -19.49 -25.33
C ASP A 300 -3.74 -20.91 -25.71
N GLY A 301 -3.77 -21.83 -24.74
CA GLY A 301 -3.36 -23.22 -24.90
C GLY A 301 -1.85 -23.45 -24.78
N SER A 302 -1.05 -22.40 -24.63
CA SER A 302 0.38 -22.55 -24.42
C SER A 302 0.69 -23.13 -23.04
N LYS A 303 1.80 -23.90 -22.96
CA LYS A 303 2.25 -24.59 -21.76
C LYS A 303 3.69 -24.29 -21.48
N VAL A 304 4.01 -23.92 -20.25
CA VAL A 304 5.37 -23.57 -19.85
C VAL A 304 5.63 -24.05 -18.42
N GLU A 305 6.81 -24.60 -18.20
CA GLU A 305 7.25 -25.00 -16.85
C GLU A 305 7.92 -23.83 -16.12
N TYR A 306 7.59 -23.71 -14.84
CA TYR A 306 8.21 -22.73 -13.93
C TYR A 306 8.72 -23.41 -12.67
N ASP A 307 9.73 -22.80 -12.06
CA ASP A 307 10.26 -23.21 -10.76
C ASP A 307 9.59 -22.41 -9.64
N ILE A 308 9.28 -21.13 -9.90
CA ILE A 308 8.65 -20.22 -8.96
C ILE A 308 7.53 -19.43 -9.65
N ILE A 309 6.39 -19.31 -8.98
CA ILE A 309 5.31 -18.39 -9.34
C ILE A 309 5.17 -17.35 -8.25
N VAL A 310 5.16 -16.07 -8.64
CA VAL A 310 4.96 -14.93 -7.73
C VAL A 310 3.61 -14.27 -8.01
N ALA A 311 2.67 -14.41 -7.08
CA ALA A 311 1.38 -13.73 -7.13
C ALA A 311 1.52 -12.28 -6.68
N CYS A 312 1.28 -11.33 -7.58
CA CYS A 312 1.21 -9.89 -7.30
C CYS A 312 -0.24 -9.42 -7.42
N THR A 313 -1.12 -10.07 -6.68
CA THR A 313 -2.58 -9.99 -6.82
C THR A 313 -3.26 -9.11 -5.77
N GLY A 314 -2.45 -8.32 -5.05
CA GLY A 314 -2.90 -7.35 -4.05
C GLY A 314 -3.17 -7.97 -2.68
N TYR A 315 -3.89 -7.22 -1.85
CA TYR A 315 -4.05 -7.51 -0.44
C TYR A 315 -5.53 -7.50 -0.05
N ILE A 316 -5.84 -8.14 1.07
CA ILE A 316 -7.14 -8.14 1.73
C ILE A 316 -7.08 -7.11 2.85
N ILE A 317 -8.08 -6.22 2.94
CA ILE A 317 -8.23 -5.33 4.08
C ILE A 317 -8.59 -6.17 5.31
N SER A 318 -7.82 -6.07 6.38
CA SER A 318 -8.02 -6.90 7.56
C SER A 318 -7.85 -6.10 8.86
N HIS A 319 -8.78 -6.31 9.76
CA HIS A 319 -8.79 -5.75 11.11
C HIS A 319 -9.04 -6.91 12.10
N PRO A 320 -8.03 -7.78 12.34
CA PRO A 320 -8.21 -9.05 13.07
C PRO A 320 -8.58 -8.86 14.55
N PHE A 321 -8.45 -7.65 15.06
CA PHE A 321 -8.82 -7.27 16.42
C PHE A 321 -10.30 -6.88 16.57
N PHE A 322 -11.08 -6.90 15.49
CA PHE A 322 -12.53 -6.76 15.54
C PHE A 322 -13.21 -8.09 15.23
N ASP A 323 -14.35 -8.34 15.88
CA ASP A 323 -15.24 -9.40 15.47
C ASP A 323 -15.77 -9.11 14.06
N LYS A 324 -15.73 -10.10 13.16
CA LYS A 324 -16.18 -9.93 11.76
C LYS A 324 -17.64 -9.47 11.61
N GLN A 325 -18.48 -9.81 12.59
CA GLN A 325 -19.88 -9.35 12.62
C GLN A 325 -20.00 -7.87 12.96
N PHE A 326 -18.99 -7.31 13.63
CA PHE A 326 -18.93 -5.89 14.01
C PHE A 326 -18.31 -5.04 12.92
N ILE A 327 -17.12 -5.42 12.41
CA ILE A 327 -16.43 -4.74 11.30
C ILE A 327 -15.72 -5.76 10.44
N ASP A 328 -16.11 -5.86 9.16
CA ASP A 328 -15.41 -6.62 8.13
C ASP A 328 -15.34 -5.83 6.82
N TYR A 329 -14.15 -5.42 6.42
CA TYR A 329 -13.89 -4.73 5.15
C TYR A 329 -13.08 -5.60 4.18
N SER A 330 -13.05 -6.92 4.40
CA SER A 330 -12.25 -7.87 3.60
C SER A 330 -12.65 -7.92 2.13
N GLU A 331 -13.92 -7.66 1.82
CA GLU A 331 -14.44 -7.60 0.45
C GLU A 331 -14.11 -6.26 -0.27
N GLY A 332 -13.54 -5.28 0.46
CA GLY A 332 -13.12 -4.00 -0.09
C GLY A 332 -14.20 -2.92 -0.10
N ASP A 333 -15.40 -3.21 0.38
CA ASP A 333 -16.41 -2.18 0.65
C ASP A 333 -16.11 -1.52 2.00
N VAL A 334 -15.79 -0.22 1.95
CA VAL A 334 -15.36 0.56 3.11
C VAL A 334 -16.25 1.82 3.22
N PRO A 335 -17.44 1.72 3.86
CA PRO A 335 -18.42 2.79 3.92
C PRO A 335 -18.09 3.83 4.99
N LEU A 336 -16.91 4.43 4.91
CA LEU A 336 -16.44 5.45 5.84
C LEU A 336 -16.70 6.86 5.29
N TRP A 337 -17.27 7.74 6.12
CA TRP A 337 -17.39 9.15 5.79
C TRP A 337 -16.00 9.82 5.75
N LEU A 338 -15.72 10.62 4.73
CA LEU A 338 -14.36 11.12 4.40
C LEU A 338 -13.29 10.01 4.32
N ARG A 339 -13.71 8.78 4.05
CA ARG A 339 -12.81 7.60 4.05
C ARG A 339 -12.08 7.38 5.38
N MET A 340 -12.61 7.89 6.50
CA MET A 340 -11.96 7.75 7.81
C MET A 340 -12.91 7.59 8.99
N MET A 341 -14.13 8.10 8.94
CA MET A 341 -15.05 8.11 10.07
C MET A 341 -16.11 7.04 9.93
N HIS A 342 -16.29 6.22 10.95
CA HIS A 342 -17.39 5.27 10.95
C HIS A 342 -18.73 6.03 10.95
N PRO A 343 -19.71 5.65 10.11
CA PRO A 343 -20.95 6.41 9.98
C PRO A 343 -21.81 6.43 11.25
N GLU A 344 -21.81 5.34 12.01
CA GLU A 344 -22.66 5.13 13.19
C GLU A 344 -21.92 5.23 14.53
N ILE A 345 -20.56 5.20 14.53
CA ILE A 345 -19.74 5.18 15.74
C ILE A 345 -18.85 6.42 15.75
N GLU A 346 -19.18 7.40 16.60
CA GLU A 346 -18.53 8.71 16.60
C GLU A 346 -17.07 8.72 16.99
N ASN A 347 -16.62 7.77 17.81
CA ASN A 347 -15.26 7.68 18.35
C ASN A 347 -14.44 6.54 17.78
N LEU A 348 -14.75 6.14 16.54
CA LEU A 348 -14.01 5.16 15.74
C LEU A 348 -13.55 5.78 14.42
N TYR A 349 -12.23 5.78 14.20
CA TYR A 349 -11.60 6.34 13.02
C TYR A 349 -10.64 5.35 12.37
N PHE A 350 -10.54 5.44 11.03
CA PHE A 350 -9.60 4.69 10.21
C PHE A 350 -8.74 5.68 9.43
N ILE A 351 -7.48 5.80 9.76
CA ILE A 351 -6.59 6.76 9.10
C ILE A 351 -5.70 6.04 8.07
N GLY A 352 -5.72 6.55 6.84
CA GLY A 352 -4.95 5.96 5.74
C GLY A 352 -5.61 4.76 5.08
N LEU A 353 -6.88 4.47 5.37
CA LEU A 353 -7.65 3.40 4.72
C LEU A 353 -8.34 3.91 3.45
N PHE A 354 -7.54 4.33 2.48
CA PHE A 354 -8.00 4.77 1.16
C PHE A 354 -6.89 4.64 0.12
N GLN A 355 -7.26 4.61 -1.16
CA GLN A 355 -6.31 4.48 -2.27
C GLN A 355 -6.39 5.73 -3.17
N PRO A 356 -5.54 6.74 -2.96
CA PRO A 356 -5.49 7.93 -3.81
C PRO A 356 -4.75 7.64 -5.12
N LEU A 357 -4.84 8.54 -6.10
CA LEU A 357 -3.99 8.49 -7.30
C LEU A 357 -2.52 8.85 -7.01
N GLY A 358 -2.22 9.35 -5.82
CA GLY A 358 -0.89 9.71 -5.34
C GLY A 358 -0.53 8.98 -4.05
N CYS A 359 0.20 9.66 -3.18
CA CYS A 359 0.64 9.13 -1.91
C CYS A 359 -0.47 9.13 -0.84
N ILE A 360 -0.47 8.10 0.02
CA ILE A 360 -1.47 7.94 1.08
C ILE A 360 -1.22 8.92 2.25
N TRP A 361 0.02 9.07 2.71
CA TRP A 361 0.29 9.74 3.99
C TRP A 361 0.07 11.25 4.03
N PRO A 362 0.19 12.07 2.96
CA PRO A 362 -0.30 13.46 3.02
C PRO A 362 -1.82 13.54 3.26
N GLY A 363 -2.56 12.60 2.65
CA GLY A 363 -4.00 12.48 2.93
C GLY A 363 -4.30 12.00 4.35
N SER A 364 -3.47 11.09 4.89
CA SER A 364 -3.58 10.64 6.29
C SER A 364 -3.30 11.77 7.28
N GLU A 365 -2.37 12.66 6.97
CA GLU A 365 -2.11 13.87 7.75
C GLU A 365 -3.35 14.77 7.80
N LEU A 366 -3.98 15.04 6.64
CA LEU A 366 -5.20 15.84 6.58
C LEU A 366 -6.35 15.16 7.36
N GLN A 367 -6.52 13.85 7.22
CA GLN A 367 -7.49 13.07 8.00
C GLN A 367 -7.22 13.21 9.51
N SER A 368 -5.97 13.12 9.92
CA SER A 368 -5.55 13.25 11.32
C SER A 368 -5.83 14.65 11.90
N LYS A 369 -5.56 15.68 11.13
CA LYS A 369 -5.90 17.09 11.51
C LYS A 369 -7.40 17.28 11.71
N ILE A 370 -8.23 16.74 10.80
CA ILE A 370 -9.70 16.83 10.91
C ILE A 370 -10.19 16.07 12.14
N MET A 371 -9.74 14.81 12.32
CA MET A 371 -10.09 13.95 13.46
C MET A 371 -9.73 14.61 14.79
N ALA A 372 -8.51 15.09 14.94
CA ALA A 372 -8.05 15.72 16.18
C ALA A 372 -8.86 16.96 16.53
N ARG A 373 -9.19 17.80 15.54
CA ARG A 373 -10.06 18.97 15.71
C ARG A 373 -11.49 18.61 16.08
N GLU A 374 -12.04 17.53 15.51
CA GLU A 374 -13.36 17.02 15.89
C GLU A 374 -13.37 16.58 17.35
N LEU A 375 -12.40 15.77 17.75
CA LEU A 375 -12.28 15.27 19.12
C LEU A 375 -12.04 16.38 20.15
N ALA A 376 -11.35 17.45 19.74
CA ALA A 376 -11.18 18.69 20.55
C ALA A 376 -12.41 19.61 20.58
N GLY A 377 -13.48 19.28 19.83
CA GLY A 377 -14.68 20.12 19.72
C GLY A 377 -14.50 21.39 18.87
N LYS A 378 -13.38 21.51 18.13
CA LYS A 378 -13.06 22.66 17.26
C LYS A 378 -13.65 22.54 15.86
N TRP A 379 -14.12 21.37 15.51
CA TRP A 379 -14.81 21.06 14.25
C TRP A 379 -15.95 20.10 14.52
N LYS A 380 -17.03 20.17 13.75
CA LYS A 380 -18.20 19.28 13.87
C LYS A 380 -18.49 18.65 12.52
N ARG A 381 -18.84 17.36 12.53
CA ARG A 381 -19.36 16.69 11.34
C ARG A 381 -20.57 17.48 10.82
N PRO A 382 -20.68 17.73 9.50
CA PRO A 382 -21.93 18.19 8.92
C PRO A 382 -23.03 17.16 9.22
N ALA A 383 -24.26 17.66 9.46
CA ALA A 383 -25.40 16.77 9.54
C ALA A 383 -25.56 16.03 8.20
N SER A 384 -25.78 14.71 8.25
CA SER A 384 -26.03 13.85 7.09
C SER A 384 -27.36 14.16 6.42
#